data_a3c2d03dbbfdf66efc0412fb01d6ca20
#
_entry.id   a3c2d03dbbfdf66efc0412fb01d6ca20
#
_cell.length_a   1.000
_cell.length_b   1.000
_cell.length_c   1.000
_cell.angle_alpha   90.00
_cell.angle_beta   90.00
_cell.angle_gamma   90.00
#
_symmetry.space_group_name_H-M   'P 1'
#
loop_
_entity.id
_entity.type
_entity.pdbx_description
1 polymer ?
#
loop_
_entity_poly.entity_id
_entity_poly.type
_entity_poly.pdbx_seq_one_letter_code
_entity_poly.pdbx_strand_id
1 'polypeptide(L)'
;VAQLSGFKRIIPLLIALGIGLLLLFLVFRFVLPRFQKSQEPAIVNLTYWGLWEPETVMAQIIEDYRLLHPNVTISYLRQSPKDYRERLQSALARGDGPDLFRWHNTWLPMLKSDLAPIPDTIYSPNEFDTTFYPAAKTDVFSNGNYLGVPLEFDTLVLYVNEDIMAENPTLKVPSTWDNLRQAAFQLKQFDGTTNQLVRGGIALGTTNNVDHFSDILGLMILQNGGNPGQPDSDAVISALKFYTLFTRQDNSWSSALPNSTYAFATGDVVMMIAPSWRAIEVKELNPQLNFKLYPAPQLPGTNITWASYWIEGVSKKSTQQEAAWEFIKYLSSQETQTRFFSLASQTRLFGEPYSRQSMAPLLQQDPYLGAVVNQALSARSWPLASRTFDNGLNDKLIKYYEDAVNALLAQGNDQEIFAALAGGVGQVLGQYGLNPTQ
;
A
#
# COMPACT_ATOMS: atom_id res chain seq x y z
N VAL A 1 88.30 37.36 -25.78
CA VAL A 1 87.77 36.29 -26.60
C VAL A 1 87.38 35.11 -25.69
N ALA A 2 86.38 35.28 -24.80
CA ALA A 2 85.94 34.21 -23.88
C ALA A 2 84.45 34.36 -23.46
N GLN A 3 83.52 34.61 -24.39
CA GLN A 3 82.10 34.73 -24.01
C GLN A 3 81.08 34.09 -24.98
N LEU A 4 81.50 33.25 -25.90
CA LEU A 4 80.61 32.62 -26.88
C LEU A 4 80.42 31.11 -26.76
N SER A 5 81.10 30.46 -25.75
CA SER A 5 81.03 29.01 -25.59
C SER A 5 79.84 28.49 -24.77
N GLY A 6 79.24 29.34 -23.93
CA GLY A 6 78.06 28.97 -23.10
C GLY A 6 76.73 28.87 -23.87
N PHE A 7 76.52 29.74 -24.86
CA PHE A 7 75.27 29.83 -25.61
C PHE A 7 75.05 28.63 -26.54
N LYS A 8 76.13 28.05 -27.10
CA LYS A 8 76.03 26.86 -27.98
C LYS A 8 75.56 25.57 -27.24
N ARG A 9 75.73 25.50 -25.92
CA ARG A 9 75.29 24.33 -25.10
C ARG A 9 73.85 24.42 -24.61
N ILE A 10 73.27 25.64 -24.57
CA ILE A 10 71.91 25.88 -24.08
C ILE A 10 70.88 25.69 -25.20
N ILE A 11 71.24 25.99 -26.46
CA ILE A 11 70.34 25.87 -27.62
C ILE A 11 69.78 24.47 -27.79
N PRO A 12 70.54 23.36 -27.73
CA PRO A 12 69.94 21.99 -27.88
C PRO A 12 69.04 21.64 -26.71
N LEU A 13 69.30 22.19 -25.48
CA LEU A 13 68.44 21.95 -24.31
C LEU A 13 67.11 22.67 -24.45
N LEU A 14 67.10 23.90 -24.97
CA LEU A 14 65.85 24.67 -25.24
C LEU A 14 65.03 24.04 -26.39
N ILE A 15 65.70 23.50 -27.41
CA ILE A 15 65.04 22.76 -28.50
C ILE A 15 64.40 21.45 -27.97
N ALA A 16 65.15 20.70 -27.15
CA ALA A 16 64.62 19.49 -26.52
C ALA A 16 63.43 19.77 -25.60
N LEU A 17 63.47 20.85 -24.80
CA LEU A 17 62.35 21.32 -23.98
C LEU A 17 61.14 21.72 -24.81
N GLY A 18 61.35 22.44 -25.92
CA GLY A 18 60.31 22.84 -26.88
C GLY A 18 59.62 21.66 -27.56
N ILE A 19 60.43 20.64 -27.97
CA ILE A 19 59.89 19.39 -28.53
C ILE A 19 59.13 18.61 -27.46
N GLY A 20 59.63 18.53 -26.21
CA GLY A 20 58.93 17.88 -25.09
C GLY A 20 57.56 18.55 -24.79
N LEU A 21 57.51 19.89 -24.76
CA LEU A 21 56.26 20.62 -24.56
C LEU A 21 55.31 20.48 -25.73
N LEU A 22 55.82 20.41 -26.97
CA LEU A 22 55.02 20.17 -28.15
C LEU A 22 54.41 18.76 -28.16
N LEU A 23 55.22 17.77 -27.79
CA LEU A 23 54.75 16.38 -27.65
C LEU A 23 53.69 16.26 -26.51
N LEU A 24 53.91 16.90 -25.39
CA LEU A 24 52.94 16.98 -24.28
C LEU A 24 51.67 17.67 -24.71
N PHE A 25 51.75 18.76 -25.46
CA PHE A 25 50.57 19.45 -26.06
C PHE A 25 49.85 18.58 -27.07
N LEU A 26 50.54 17.85 -27.92
CA LEU A 26 49.93 16.91 -28.88
C LEU A 26 49.25 15.74 -28.15
N VAL A 27 49.88 15.20 -27.12
CA VAL A 27 49.26 14.16 -26.26
C VAL A 27 47.98 14.70 -25.57
N PHE A 28 48.05 15.89 -24.97
CA PHE A 28 46.92 16.52 -24.30
C PHE A 28 45.79 16.87 -25.26
N ARG A 29 46.13 17.33 -26.48
CA ARG A 29 45.17 17.82 -27.49
C ARG A 29 44.55 16.71 -28.34
N PHE A 30 45.30 15.62 -28.62
CA PHE A 30 44.90 14.59 -29.57
C PHE A 30 44.80 13.18 -28.98
N VAL A 31 45.51 12.88 -27.90
CA VAL A 31 45.52 11.56 -27.29
C VAL A 31 44.59 11.47 -26.09
N LEU A 32 44.68 12.40 -25.14
CA LEU A 32 43.77 12.42 -23.99
C LEU A 32 42.24 12.49 -24.37
N PRO A 33 41.81 13.32 -25.34
CA PRO A 33 40.39 13.32 -25.72
C PRO A 33 39.92 12.01 -26.36
N ARG A 34 40.84 11.18 -26.89
CA ARG A 34 40.51 9.84 -27.42
C ARG A 34 40.35 8.79 -26.31
N PHE A 35 40.95 9.02 -25.14
CA PHE A 35 40.72 8.19 -23.95
C PHE A 35 39.52 8.66 -23.11
N GLN A 36 39.06 9.90 -23.28
CA GLN A 36 37.74 10.37 -22.85
C GLN A 36 36.70 10.04 -23.93
N LYS A 37 36.65 8.81 -24.45
CA LYS A 37 35.38 8.33 -24.99
C LYS A 37 34.42 8.41 -23.82
N SER A 38 33.47 9.34 -23.87
CA SER A 38 32.22 9.20 -23.13
C SER A 38 31.74 7.78 -23.42
N GLN A 39 31.81 6.88 -22.45
CA GLN A 39 31.15 5.60 -22.57
C GLN A 39 29.67 5.99 -22.78
N GLU A 40 29.15 5.69 -23.96
CA GLU A 40 27.70 5.75 -24.15
C GLU A 40 27.11 4.98 -22.96
N PRO A 41 26.14 5.56 -22.23
CA PRO A 41 25.58 4.89 -21.09
C PRO A 41 25.07 3.51 -21.53
N ALA A 42 25.43 2.48 -20.78
CA ALA A 42 25.03 1.12 -21.12
C ALA A 42 23.50 1.05 -21.25
N ILE A 43 23.04 0.33 -22.27
CA ILE A 43 21.60 0.09 -22.45
C ILE A 43 21.10 -0.78 -21.28
N VAL A 44 20.08 -0.31 -20.60
CA VAL A 44 19.42 -0.98 -19.47
C VAL A 44 18.02 -1.40 -19.89
N ASN A 45 17.69 -2.67 -19.69
CA ASN A 45 16.34 -3.17 -19.91
C ASN A 45 15.80 -3.66 -18.57
N LEU A 46 14.68 -3.06 -18.12
CA LEU A 46 13.99 -3.41 -16.88
C LEU A 46 12.66 -4.10 -17.18
N THR A 47 12.35 -5.12 -16.41
CA THR A 47 11.03 -5.76 -16.39
C THR A 47 10.30 -5.37 -15.10
N TYR A 48 9.06 -4.88 -15.24
CA TYR A 48 8.23 -4.42 -14.12
C TYR A 48 6.89 -5.16 -14.09
N TRP A 49 6.63 -5.89 -13.00
CA TRP A 49 5.34 -6.52 -12.74
C TRP A 49 4.49 -5.67 -11.81
N GLY A 50 3.42 -5.07 -12.38
CA GLY A 50 2.39 -4.34 -11.64
C GLY A 50 1.07 -5.10 -11.57
N LEU A 51 0.07 -4.54 -10.89
CA LEU A 51 -1.21 -5.19 -10.64
C LEU A 51 -2.41 -4.37 -11.13
N TRP A 52 -2.55 -3.15 -10.66
CA TRP A 52 -3.81 -2.39 -10.74
C TRP A 52 -3.82 -1.37 -11.87
N GLU A 53 -2.69 -0.76 -12.16
CA GLU A 53 -2.59 0.32 -13.13
C GLU A 53 -2.74 -0.20 -14.56
N PRO A 54 -3.64 0.41 -15.35
CA PRO A 54 -3.74 0.10 -16.77
C PRO A 54 -2.42 0.34 -17.50
N GLU A 55 -2.11 -0.53 -18.47
CA GLU A 55 -0.91 -0.37 -19.31
C GLU A 55 -0.87 0.99 -20.01
N THR A 56 -2.04 1.54 -20.37
CA THR A 56 -2.16 2.85 -21.02
C THR A 56 -1.73 4.01 -20.13
N VAL A 57 -1.93 3.92 -18.81
CA VAL A 57 -1.48 4.90 -17.83
C VAL A 57 0.02 4.75 -17.59
N MET A 58 0.48 3.52 -17.35
CA MET A 58 1.90 3.25 -17.11
C MET A 58 2.78 3.56 -18.32
N ALA A 59 2.28 3.33 -19.55
CA ALA A 59 3.02 3.64 -20.78
C ALA A 59 3.37 5.14 -20.86
N GLN A 60 2.48 6.05 -20.44
CA GLN A 60 2.75 7.48 -20.43
C GLN A 60 3.83 7.86 -19.40
N ILE A 61 3.75 7.30 -18.20
CA ILE A 61 4.76 7.52 -17.13
C ILE A 61 6.13 6.97 -17.54
N ILE A 62 6.16 5.79 -18.18
CA ILE A 62 7.40 5.17 -18.67
C ILE A 62 7.99 5.99 -19.82
N GLU A 63 7.16 6.54 -20.71
CA GLU A 63 7.63 7.41 -21.80
C GLU A 63 8.21 8.72 -21.25
N ASP A 64 7.55 9.34 -20.27
CA ASP A 64 8.08 10.53 -19.59
C ASP A 64 9.46 10.24 -18.96
N TYR A 65 9.65 9.05 -18.33
CA TYR A 65 10.95 8.62 -17.81
C TYR A 65 11.98 8.37 -18.91
N ARG A 66 11.60 7.73 -20.02
CA ARG A 66 12.47 7.45 -21.17
C ARG A 66 13.05 8.72 -21.80
N LEU A 67 12.28 9.81 -21.82
CA LEU A 67 12.77 11.10 -22.32
C LEU A 67 13.91 11.66 -21.45
N LEU A 68 13.91 11.36 -20.16
CA LEU A 68 14.97 11.75 -19.22
C LEU A 68 16.14 10.76 -19.21
N HIS A 69 15.87 9.50 -19.47
CA HIS A 69 16.82 8.38 -19.41
C HIS A 69 16.76 7.54 -20.71
N PRO A 70 17.25 8.05 -21.85
CA PRO A 70 17.09 7.42 -23.17
C PRO A 70 17.77 6.06 -23.32
N ASN A 71 18.70 5.74 -22.42
CA ASN A 71 19.38 4.44 -22.36
C ASN A 71 18.61 3.38 -21.54
N VAL A 72 17.49 3.73 -20.92
CA VAL A 72 16.68 2.81 -20.11
C VAL A 72 15.38 2.46 -20.82
N THR A 73 15.12 1.17 -20.98
CA THR A 73 13.86 0.64 -21.52
C THR A 73 13.16 -0.13 -20.42
N ILE A 74 11.85 0.10 -20.22
CA ILE A 74 11.05 -0.54 -19.19
C ILE A 74 9.89 -1.29 -19.82
N SER A 75 9.83 -2.59 -19.59
CA SER A 75 8.72 -3.46 -20.00
C SER A 75 7.77 -3.65 -18.81
N TYR A 76 6.66 -2.92 -18.82
CA TYR A 76 5.60 -3.08 -17.82
C TYR A 76 4.66 -4.21 -18.21
N LEU A 77 4.38 -5.11 -17.26
CA LEU A 77 3.47 -6.23 -17.42
C LEU A 77 2.45 -6.21 -16.29
N ARG A 78 1.20 -5.89 -16.61
CA ARG A 78 0.10 -5.97 -15.66
C ARG A 78 -0.22 -7.44 -15.38
N GLN A 79 -0.10 -7.83 -14.11
CA GLN A 79 -0.37 -9.18 -13.66
C GLN A 79 -1.81 -9.35 -13.16
N SER A 80 -2.36 -10.56 -13.28
CA SER A 80 -3.59 -10.93 -12.57
C SER A 80 -3.30 -11.02 -11.07
N PRO A 81 -4.14 -10.48 -10.18
CA PRO A 81 -3.95 -10.60 -8.73
C PRO A 81 -4.10 -12.05 -8.25
N LYS A 82 -4.89 -12.88 -8.95
CA LYS A 82 -5.06 -14.30 -8.58
C LYS A 82 -3.72 -15.03 -8.64
N ASP A 83 -3.35 -15.67 -7.54
CA ASP A 83 -2.10 -16.44 -7.36
C ASP A 83 -0.82 -15.62 -7.69
N TYR A 84 -0.90 -14.29 -7.63
CA TYR A 84 0.20 -13.42 -8.02
C TYR A 84 1.45 -13.61 -7.18
N ARG A 85 1.30 -13.64 -5.84
CA ARG A 85 2.43 -13.83 -4.93
C ARG A 85 3.20 -15.11 -5.22
N GLU A 86 2.50 -16.22 -5.43
CA GLU A 86 3.14 -17.52 -5.70
C GLU A 86 3.83 -17.54 -7.05
N ARG A 87 3.19 -16.96 -8.09
CA ARG A 87 3.84 -16.82 -9.41
C ARG A 87 5.08 -15.96 -9.35
N LEU A 88 5.02 -14.83 -8.63
CA LEU A 88 6.15 -13.94 -8.41
C LEU A 88 7.31 -14.66 -7.72
N GLN A 89 7.06 -15.31 -6.57
CA GLN A 89 8.10 -16.02 -5.85
C GLN A 89 8.68 -17.19 -6.66
N SER A 90 7.85 -17.91 -7.41
CA SER A 90 8.31 -18.97 -8.29
C SER A 90 9.22 -18.44 -9.40
N ALA A 91 8.86 -17.32 -10.05
CA ALA A 91 9.67 -16.69 -11.07
C ALA A 91 11.00 -16.16 -10.50
N LEU A 92 10.94 -15.47 -9.35
CA LEU A 92 12.14 -15.00 -8.63
C LEU A 92 13.07 -16.16 -8.25
N ALA A 93 12.50 -17.28 -7.76
CA ALA A 93 13.28 -18.46 -7.39
C ALA A 93 14.03 -19.06 -8.59
N ARG A 94 13.40 -19.15 -9.77
CA ARG A 94 14.02 -19.65 -11.00
C ARG A 94 15.02 -18.68 -11.62
N GLY A 95 14.97 -17.38 -11.28
CA GLY A 95 15.81 -16.34 -11.88
C GLY A 95 15.26 -15.74 -13.18
N ASP A 96 13.99 -16.02 -13.52
CA ASP A 96 13.25 -15.44 -14.65
C ASP A 96 12.16 -14.44 -14.18
N GLY A 97 12.24 -14.00 -12.94
CA GLY A 97 11.36 -12.99 -12.36
C GLY A 97 11.70 -11.57 -12.83
N PRO A 98 10.82 -10.59 -12.51
CA PRO A 98 11.02 -9.19 -12.87
C PRO A 98 12.16 -8.55 -12.09
N ASP A 99 12.67 -7.40 -12.60
CA ASP A 99 13.65 -6.56 -11.90
C ASP A 99 13.01 -5.79 -10.76
N LEU A 100 11.79 -5.27 -11.00
CA LEU A 100 10.99 -4.60 -9.98
C LEU A 100 9.55 -5.09 -10.04
N PHE A 101 8.88 -5.07 -8.89
CA PHE A 101 7.54 -5.63 -8.77
C PHE A 101 6.76 -5.00 -7.63
N ARG A 102 5.42 -5.04 -7.78
CA ARG A 102 4.47 -4.62 -6.76
C ARG A 102 4.20 -5.75 -5.76
N TRP A 103 4.13 -5.40 -4.47
CA TRP A 103 3.80 -6.33 -3.40
C TRP A 103 2.99 -5.62 -2.31
N HIS A 104 2.21 -6.37 -1.52
CA HIS A 104 1.35 -5.81 -0.49
C HIS A 104 2.13 -5.55 0.81
N ASN A 105 1.82 -4.47 1.54
CA ASN A 105 2.54 -4.07 2.75
C ASN A 105 2.64 -5.17 3.82
N THR A 106 1.67 -6.08 3.89
CA THR A 106 1.68 -7.22 4.83
C THR A 106 2.49 -8.43 4.34
N TRP A 107 3.06 -8.40 3.12
CA TRP A 107 3.78 -9.55 2.55
C TRP A 107 5.27 -9.62 2.91
N LEU A 108 5.80 -8.62 3.61
CA LEU A 108 7.22 -8.59 3.98
C LEU A 108 7.73 -9.91 4.59
N PRO A 109 7.03 -10.56 5.54
CA PRO A 109 7.50 -11.83 6.10
C PRO A 109 7.71 -12.93 5.06
N MET A 110 6.96 -12.90 3.96
CA MET A 110 7.01 -13.90 2.89
C MET A 110 8.05 -13.56 1.81
N LEU A 111 8.38 -12.26 1.61
CA LEU A 111 9.19 -11.78 0.48
C LEU A 111 10.56 -11.21 0.86
N LYS A 112 10.84 -10.98 2.15
CA LYS A 112 12.07 -10.30 2.60
C LYS A 112 13.38 -10.91 2.07
N SER A 113 13.40 -12.20 1.75
CA SER A 113 14.56 -12.88 1.17
C SER A 113 14.78 -12.57 -0.31
N ASP A 114 13.73 -12.16 -1.01
CA ASP A 114 13.70 -11.91 -2.45
C ASP A 114 13.88 -10.43 -2.80
N LEU A 115 13.78 -9.55 -1.81
CA LEU A 115 13.87 -8.09 -1.97
C LEU A 115 15.31 -7.59 -1.77
N ALA A 116 15.73 -6.67 -2.64
CA ALA A 116 16.95 -5.90 -2.47
C ALA A 116 16.71 -4.72 -1.51
N PRO A 117 17.70 -4.34 -0.67
CA PRO A 117 17.59 -3.13 0.15
C PRO A 117 17.60 -1.87 -0.70
N ILE A 118 16.92 -0.83 -0.22
CA ILE A 118 16.99 0.51 -0.82
C ILE A 118 18.38 1.08 -0.57
N PRO A 119 19.15 1.50 -1.59
CA PRO A 119 20.40 2.20 -1.39
C PRO A 119 20.18 3.58 -0.73
N ASP A 120 21.12 4.00 0.14
CA ASP A 120 21.07 5.33 0.79
C ASP A 120 21.11 6.48 -0.22
N THR A 121 21.65 6.25 -1.43
CA THR A 121 21.65 7.19 -2.54
C THR A 121 20.25 7.43 -3.13
N ILE A 122 19.34 6.47 -2.98
CA ILE A 122 17.93 6.57 -3.41
C ILE A 122 17.10 7.20 -2.30
N TYR A 123 17.09 6.60 -1.11
CA TYR A 123 16.48 7.14 0.10
C TYR A 123 17.37 6.82 1.29
N SER A 124 17.98 7.85 1.89
CA SER A 124 18.56 7.69 3.21
C SER A 124 17.46 7.37 4.23
N PRO A 125 17.75 6.70 5.36
CA PRO A 125 16.75 6.38 6.37
C PRO A 125 15.95 7.61 6.85
N ASN A 126 16.62 8.72 7.06
CA ASN A 126 15.96 9.97 7.46
C ASN A 126 15.06 10.55 6.36
N GLU A 127 15.49 10.49 5.09
CA GLU A 127 14.66 10.92 3.96
C GLU A 127 13.43 10.04 3.81
N PHE A 128 13.56 8.72 3.94
CA PHE A 128 12.43 7.79 3.91
C PHE A 128 11.41 8.12 5.01
N ASP A 129 11.88 8.25 6.25
CA ASP A 129 11.05 8.52 7.43
C ASP A 129 10.29 9.84 7.37
N THR A 130 10.86 10.86 6.73
CA THR A 130 10.22 12.17 6.57
C THR A 130 9.36 12.29 5.31
N THR A 131 9.53 11.38 4.37
CA THR A 131 8.80 11.37 3.10
C THR A 131 7.48 10.61 3.20
N PHE A 132 7.52 9.38 3.71
CA PHE A 132 6.38 8.45 3.70
C PHE A 132 5.68 8.40 5.06
N TYR A 133 4.41 7.94 5.07
CA TYR A 133 3.65 7.78 6.31
C TYR A 133 4.32 6.79 7.27
N PRO A 134 4.16 6.97 8.61
CA PRO A 134 4.86 6.13 9.60
C PRO A 134 4.60 4.63 9.48
N ALA A 135 3.41 4.21 9.04
CA ALA A 135 3.12 2.80 8.80
C ALA A 135 4.06 2.19 7.76
N ALA A 136 4.38 2.93 6.68
CA ALA A 136 5.29 2.44 5.64
C ALA A 136 6.67 2.10 6.19
N LYS A 137 7.19 2.92 7.13
CA LYS A 137 8.46 2.63 7.81
C LYS A 137 8.44 1.25 8.48
N THR A 138 7.37 0.93 9.21
CA THR A 138 7.24 -0.35 9.91
C THR A 138 7.08 -1.51 8.93
N ASP A 139 6.27 -1.32 7.88
CA ASP A 139 5.86 -2.38 6.97
C ASP A 139 6.95 -2.84 6.00
N VAL A 140 7.94 -1.98 5.70
CA VAL A 140 9.01 -2.30 4.75
C VAL A 140 10.37 -2.49 5.40
N PHE A 141 10.48 -2.33 6.73
CA PHE A 141 11.75 -2.39 7.43
C PHE A 141 12.09 -3.80 7.89
N SER A 142 13.26 -4.30 7.52
CA SER A 142 13.77 -5.60 7.98
C SER A 142 15.29 -5.59 8.06
N ASN A 143 15.83 -6.13 9.16
CA ASN A 143 17.27 -6.28 9.37
C ASN A 143 18.09 -5.00 9.11
N GLY A 144 17.58 -3.85 9.56
CA GLY A 144 18.28 -2.56 9.43
C GLY A 144 18.11 -1.87 8.07
N ASN A 145 17.30 -2.41 7.15
CA ASN A 145 17.13 -1.89 5.80
C ASN A 145 15.65 -1.69 5.45
N TYR A 146 15.36 -0.69 4.62
CA TYR A 146 14.10 -0.55 3.92
C TYR A 146 14.12 -1.39 2.63
N LEU A 147 13.05 -2.13 2.35
CA LEU A 147 12.98 -3.11 1.26
C LEU A 147 11.93 -2.77 0.19
N GLY A 148 11.32 -1.60 0.25
CA GLY A 148 10.33 -1.16 -0.72
C GLY A 148 9.88 0.28 -0.50
N VAL A 149 9.28 0.85 -1.54
CA VAL A 149 8.77 2.23 -1.57
C VAL A 149 7.28 2.20 -1.88
N PRO A 150 6.40 2.78 -1.03
CA PRO A 150 4.98 2.89 -1.34
C PRO A 150 4.76 3.98 -2.40
N LEU A 151 3.96 3.68 -3.42
CA LEU A 151 3.51 4.68 -4.40
C LEU A 151 2.12 5.22 -4.06
N GLU A 152 1.38 4.51 -3.25
CA GLU A 152 0.05 4.83 -2.77
C GLU A 152 -0.05 4.56 -1.27
N PHE A 153 -1.09 5.10 -0.62
CA PHE A 153 -1.36 4.82 0.78
C PHE A 153 -2.86 4.91 1.04
N ASP A 154 -3.49 3.79 1.37
CA ASP A 154 -4.91 3.74 1.65
C ASP A 154 -5.21 3.26 3.07
N THR A 155 -6.39 3.64 3.56
CA THR A 155 -6.87 3.29 4.89
C THR A 155 -8.34 2.90 4.87
N LEU A 156 -8.80 2.18 5.88
CA LEU A 156 -10.23 2.01 6.11
C LEU A 156 -10.90 3.36 6.38
N VAL A 157 -12.04 3.58 5.74
CA VAL A 157 -12.88 4.77 5.91
C VAL A 157 -14.35 4.36 6.07
N LEU A 158 -15.16 5.25 6.66
CA LEU A 158 -16.60 5.07 6.80
C LEU A 158 -17.30 5.66 5.58
N TYR A 159 -18.00 4.83 4.81
CA TYR A 159 -18.90 5.22 3.73
C TYR A 159 -20.27 5.56 4.29
N VAL A 160 -20.84 6.65 3.87
CA VAL A 160 -22.16 7.11 4.33
C VAL A 160 -23.00 7.53 3.14
N ASN A 161 -24.22 6.98 3.06
CA ASN A 161 -25.22 7.41 2.10
C ASN A 161 -25.79 8.76 2.58
N GLU A 162 -25.43 9.84 1.87
CA GLU A 162 -25.78 11.22 2.25
C GLU A 162 -27.27 11.49 2.12
N ASP A 163 -27.96 10.87 1.16
CA ASP A 163 -29.40 11.09 0.95
C ASP A 163 -30.19 10.54 2.12
N ILE A 164 -29.88 9.32 2.57
CA ILE A 164 -30.54 8.71 3.73
C ILE A 164 -30.20 9.47 5.02
N MET A 165 -28.97 9.95 5.16
CA MET A 165 -28.61 10.79 6.31
C MET A 165 -29.34 12.12 6.32
N ALA A 166 -29.57 12.73 5.16
CA ALA A 166 -30.30 13.99 5.05
C ALA A 166 -31.82 13.84 5.45
N GLU A 167 -32.39 12.65 5.24
CA GLU A 167 -33.74 12.32 5.73
C GLU A 167 -33.79 12.21 7.27
N ASN A 168 -32.66 12.11 7.94
CA ASN A 168 -32.53 11.95 9.40
C ASN A 168 -31.68 13.06 10.03
N PRO A 169 -32.10 14.34 10.00
CA PRO A 169 -31.27 15.51 10.31
C PRO A 169 -30.85 15.61 11.77
N THR A 170 -31.43 14.82 12.67
CA THR A 170 -31.01 14.72 14.07
C THR A 170 -29.80 13.80 14.26
N LEU A 171 -29.50 12.93 13.30
CA LEU A 171 -28.34 12.07 13.32
C LEU A 171 -27.13 12.79 12.71
N LYS A 172 -26.01 12.66 13.40
CA LYS A 172 -24.71 13.12 12.88
C LYS A 172 -23.95 11.92 12.36
N VAL A 173 -23.06 12.16 11.40
CA VAL A 173 -22.09 11.14 10.96
C VAL A 173 -21.29 10.65 12.17
N PRO A 174 -21.31 9.34 12.44
CA PRO A 174 -20.69 8.80 13.65
C PRO A 174 -19.16 8.82 13.57
N SER A 175 -18.52 9.34 14.61
CA SER A 175 -17.06 9.36 14.76
C SER A 175 -16.55 8.36 15.79
N THR A 176 -17.44 7.71 16.54
CA THR A 176 -17.11 6.66 17.52
C THR A 176 -17.92 5.40 17.24
N TRP A 177 -17.42 4.25 17.72
CA TRP A 177 -18.14 2.96 17.57
C TRP A 177 -19.51 2.95 18.22
N ASP A 178 -19.64 3.59 19.41
CA ASP A 178 -20.93 3.69 20.10
C ASP A 178 -21.94 4.53 19.30
N ASN A 179 -21.51 5.68 18.77
CA ASN A 179 -22.38 6.52 17.92
C ASN A 179 -22.73 5.80 16.62
N LEU A 180 -21.79 5.04 16.04
CA LEU A 180 -22.03 4.22 14.85
C LEU A 180 -23.11 3.16 15.12
N ARG A 181 -23.00 2.46 16.24
CA ARG A 181 -23.96 1.44 16.66
C ARG A 181 -25.37 2.03 16.85
N GLN A 182 -25.45 3.19 17.54
CA GLN A 182 -26.71 3.91 17.74
C GLN A 182 -27.33 4.37 16.42
N ALA A 183 -26.54 4.99 15.53
CA ALA A 183 -27.02 5.43 14.23
C ALA A 183 -27.47 4.23 13.37
N ALA A 184 -26.70 3.16 13.34
CA ALA A 184 -27.05 1.94 12.62
C ALA A 184 -28.37 1.32 13.11
N PHE A 185 -28.57 1.32 14.42
CA PHE A 185 -29.83 0.82 15.01
C PHE A 185 -31.05 1.66 14.60
N GLN A 186 -30.90 2.97 14.48
CA GLN A 186 -31.98 3.89 14.09
C GLN A 186 -32.26 3.87 12.58
N LEU A 187 -31.23 3.63 11.74
CA LEU A 187 -31.31 3.70 10.29
C LEU A 187 -31.69 2.37 9.61
N LYS A 188 -31.65 1.26 10.34
CA LYS A 188 -32.09 -0.04 9.80
C LYS A 188 -33.60 -0.03 9.51
N GLN A 189 -33.99 -0.81 8.51
CA GLN A 189 -35.39 -0.91 8.11
C GLN A 189 -35.80 -2.37 7.92
N PHE A 190 -36.98 -2.70 8.45
CA PHE A 190 -37.61 -4.01 8.30
C PHE A 190 -38.82 -3.90 7.37
N ASP A 191 -39.09 -4.95 6.62
CA ASP A 191 -40.34 -5.12 5.92
C ASP A 191 -41.48 -5.30 6.92
N GLY A 192 -42.51 -4.47 6.80
CA GLY A 192 -43.65 -4.45 7.75
C GLY A 192 -44.50 -5.72 7.75
N THR A 193 -44.40 -6.56 6.70
CA THR A 193 -45.21 -7.78 6.54
C THR A 193 -44.41 -9.03 6.96
N THR A 194 -43.16 -9.13 6.50
CA THR A 194 -42.31 -10.32 6.71
C THR A 194 -41.43 -10.19 7.92
N ASN A 195 -41.28 -8.98 8.47
CA ASN A 195 -40.31 -8.64 9.53
C ASN A 195 -38.86 -9.01 9.18
N GLN A 196 -38.53 -9.04 7.88
CA GLN A 196 -37.20 -9.25 7.40
C GLN A 196 -36.45 -7.91 7.32
N LEU A 197 -35.17 -7.90 7.60
CA LEU A 197 -34.29 -6.73 7.42
C LEU A 197 -34.14 -6.48 5.91
N VAL A 198 -34.68 -5.35 5.42
CA VAL A 198 -34.59 -4.93 4.01
C VAL A 198 -33.55 -3.86 3.77
N ARG A 199 -33.17 -3.10 4.82
CA ARG A 199 -32.03 -2.19 4.76
C ARG A 199 -31.25 -2.24 6.07
N GLY A 200 -29.97 -2.55 5.95
CA GLY A 200 -29.04 -2.50 7.09
C GLY A 200 -28.68 -1.09 7.48
N GLY A 201 -28.41 -0.85 8.75
CA GLY A 201 -27.83 0.42 9.21
C GLY A 201 -26.34 0.53 8.90
N ILE A 202 -25.61 -0.56 9.12
CA ILE A 202 -24.16 -0.68 8.84
C ILE A 202 -23.84 -2.13 8.49
N ALA A 203 -22.99 -2.36 7.50
CA ALA A 203 -22.52 -3.68 7.11
C ALA A 203 -21.41 -4.15 8.09
N LEU A 204 -21.79 -4.72 9.21
CA LEU A 204 -20.90 -5.26 10.25
C LEU A 204 -21.53 -6.47 10.95
N GLY A 205 -20.68 -7.37 11.44
CA GLY A 205 -21.07 -8.45 12.32
C GLY A 205 -21.08 -9.84 11.69
N THR A 206 -20.94 -9.95 10.37
CA THR A 206 -20.81 -11.22 9.63
C THR A 206 -19.50 -11.27 8.86
N THR A 207 -19.09 -12.47 8.39
CA THR A 207 -17.86 -12.64 7.62
C THR A 207 -18.12 -12.92 6.14
N ASN A 208 -19.26 -13.55 5.82
CA ASN A 208 -19.55 -14.04 4.47
C ASN A 208 -19.96 -12.94 3.49
N ASN A 209 -20.50 -11.80 3.98
CA ASN A 209 -20.99 -10.71 3.16
C ASN A 209 -20.53 -9.30 3.60
N VAL A 210 -19.56 -9.22 4.51
CA VAL A 210 -18.81 -8.00 4.81
C VAL A 210 -17.45 -8.11 4.14
N ASP A 211 -17.26 -7.43 3.02
CA ASP A 211 -16.10 -7.58 2.13
C ASP A 211 -14.72 -7.40 2.81
N HIS A 212 -14.66 -6.54 3.84
CA HIS A 212 -13.44 -6.18 4.57
C HIS A 212 -13.51 -6.51 6.07
N PHE A 213 -14.22 -7.60 6.44
CA PHE A 213 -14.46 -7.94 7.84
C PHE A 213 -13.16 -8.08 8.64
N SER A 214 -12.12 -8.66 8.05
CA SER A 214 -10.84 -8.91 8.72
C SER A 214 -10.05 -7.64 8.98
N ASP A 215 -10.05 -6.70 8.03
CA ASP A 215 -9.46 -5.37 8.20
C ASP A 215 -10.16 -4.59 9.33
N ILE A 216 -11.50 -4.67 9.35
CA ILE A 216 -12.33 -4.02 10.38
C ILE A 216 -12.07 -4.63 11.76
N LEU A 217 -11.97 -5.95 11.84
CA LEU A 217 -11.57 -6.63 13.09
C LEU A 217 -10.17 -6.22 13.53
N GLY A 218 -9.21 -6.19 12.60
CA GLY A 218 -7.86 -5.70 12.88
C GLY A 218 -7.86 -4.29 13.46
N LEU A 219 -8.62 -3.37 12.85
CA LEU A 219 -8.80 -2.01 13.35
C LEU A 219 -9.39 -1.99 14.77
N MET A 220 -10.49 -2.72 15.02
CA MET A 220 -11.13 -2.79 16.33
C MET A 220 -10.19 -3.34 17.40
N ILE A 221 -9.42 -4.38 17.07
CA ILE A 221 -8.43 -4.99 17.98
C ILE A 221 -7.35 -3.97 18.36
N LEU A 222 -6.76 -3.30 17.34
CA LEU A 222 -5.69 -2.32 17.58
C LEU A 222 -6.18 -1.12 18.41
N GLN A 223 -7.37 -0.61 18.12
CA GLN A 223 -7.98 0.49 18.88
C GLN A 223 -8.29 0.09 20.32
N ASN A 224 -8.63 -1.18 20.58
CA ASN A 224 -8.86 -1.71 21.90
C ASN A 224 -7.57 -2.05 22.67
N GLY A 225 -6.40 -1.71 22.10
CA GLY A 225 -5.09 -1.97 22.70
C GLY A 225 -4.63 -3.44 22.59
N GLY A 226 -5.32 -4.25 21.77
CA GLY A 226 -4.98 -5.64 21.51
C GLY A 226 -3.94 -5.82 20.41
N ASN A 227 -3.34 -7.01 20.38
CA ASN A 227 -2.50 -7.49 19.29
C ASN A 227 -3.21 -8.68 18.62
N PRO A 228 -3.51 -8.63 17.32
CA PRO A 228 -4.15 -9.77 16.65
C PRO A 228 -3.33 -11.08 16.70
N GLY A 229 -2.03 -11.01 16.98
CA GLY A 229 -1.19 -12.18 17.24
C GLY A 229 -1.45 -12.88 18.60
N GLN A 230 -2.21 -12.24 19.49
CA GLN A 230 -2.56 -12.72 20.84
C GLN A 230 -4.07 -12.79 21.03
N PRO A 231 -4.76 -13.66 20.27
CA PRO A 231 -6.21 -13.63 20.19
C PRO A 231 -6.94 -14.11 21.46
N ASP A 232 -6.24 -14.68 22.42
CA ASP A 232 -6.73 -15.05 23.75
C ASP A 232 -6.68 -13.92 24.77
N SER A 233 -6.19 -12.73 24.39
CA SER A 233 -6.22 -11.55 25.25
C SER A 233 -7.61 -10.94 25.35
N ASP A 234 -7.94 -10.38 26.53
CA ASP A 234 -9.24 -9.73 26.78
C ASP A 234 -9.58 -8.66 25.75
N ALA A 235 -8.56 -7.94 25.27
CA ALA A 235 -8.72 -6.89 24.25
C ALA A 235 -9.22 -7.46 22.91
N VAL A 236 -8.66 -8.58 22.45
CA VAL A 236 -9.07 -9.26 21.20
C VAL A 236 -10.44 -9.91 21.39
N ILE A 237 -10.65 -10.63 22.49
CA ILE A 237 -11.94 -11.25 22.82
C ILE A 237 -13.08 -10.22 22.80
N SER A 238 -12.87 -9.09 23.45
CA SER A 238 -13.86 -8.01 23.51
C SER A 238 -14.14 -7.41 22.13
N ALA A 239 -13.13 -7.23 21.30
CA ALA A 239 -13.29 -6.69 19.93
C ALA A 239 -14.13 -7.64 19.05
N LEU A 240 -13.84 -8.97 19.06
CA LEU A 240 -14.61 -9.93 18.29
C LEU A 240 -16.06 -10.02 18.77
N LYS A 241 -16.27 -10.02 20.07
CA LYS A 241 -17.63 -10.00 20.65
C LYS A 241 -18.39 -8.75 20.24
N PHE A 242 -17.74 -7.58 20.34
CA PHE A 242 -18.35 -6.32 19.90
C PHE A 242 -18.71 -6.34 18.42
N TYR A 243 -17.83 -6.83 17.55
CA TYR A 243 -18.11 -6.99 16.13
C TYR A 243 -19.39 -7.79 15.86
N THR A 244 -19.62 -8.87 16.60
CA THR A 244 -20.81 -9.73 16.40
C THR A 244 -22.11 -9.11 16.91
N LEU A 245 -22.08 -8.05 17.76
CA LEU A 245 -23.28 -7.41 18.32
C LEU A 245 -24.18 -6.82 17.23
N PHE A 246 -23.60 -6.27 16.15
CA PHE A 246 -24.34 -5.64 15.07
C PHE A 246 -25.33 -6.59 14.39
N THR A 247 -25.03 -7.89 14.36
CA THR A 247 -25.91 -8.92 13.83
C THR A 247 -26.69 -9.64 14.93
N ARG A 248 -26.02 -10.08 16.02
CA ARG A 248 -26.65 -10.92 17.06
C ARG A 248 -27.67 -10.18 17.92
N GLN A 249 -27.38 -8.96 18.29
CA GLN A 249 -28.19 -8.17 19.24
C GLN A 249 -28.94 -7.06 18.55
N ASP A 250 -28.27 -6.30 17.70
CA ASP A 250 -28.83 -5.09 17.14
C ASP A 250 -29.65 -5.33 15.88
N ASN A 251 -29.45 -6.49 15.20
CA ASN A 251 -30.04 -6.77 13.90
C ASN A 251 -29.88 -5.59 12.92
N SER A 252 -28.69 -4.95 12.94
CA SER A 252 -28.35 -3.84 12.04
C SER A 252 -27.81 -4.32 10.70
N TRP A 253 -27.44 -5.59 10.62
CA TRP A 253 -26.94 -6.29 9.45
C TRP A 253 -27.38 -7.75 9.47
N SER A 254 -27.43 -8.40 8.31
CA SER A 254 -27.80 -9.80 8.18
C SER A 254 -27.03 -10.47 7.04
N SER A 255 -26.66 -11.74 7.23
CA SER A 255 -26.08 -12.59 6.17
C SER A 255 -27.04 -12.87 4.99
N ALA A 256 -28.32 -12.49 5.10
CA ALA A 256 -29.31 -12.60 4.02
C ALA A 256 -29.23 -11.41 3.05
N LEU A 257 -28.57 -10.29 3.43
CA LEU A 257 -28.34 -9.15 2.54
C LEU A 257 -27.19 -9.46 1.56
N PRO A 258 -27.13 -8.77 0.41
CA PRO A 258 -25.98 -8.87 -0.50
C PRO A 258 -24.65 -8.54 0.17
N ASN A 259 -23.52 -8.72 -0.53
CA ASN A 259 -22.23 -8.26 0.03
C ASN A 259 -22.24 -6.74 0.27
N SER A 260 -21.42 -6.30 1.22
CA SER A 260 -21.44 -4.93 1.75
C SER A 260 -21.27 -3.85 0.68
N THR A 261 -20.39 -4.06 -0.31
CA THR A 261 -20.15 -3.09 -1.39
C THR A 261 -21.37 -2.97 -2.31
N TYR A 262 -21.94 -4.09 -2.73
CA TYR A 262 -23.15 -4.09 -3.55
C TYR A 262 -24.36 -3.54 -2.79
N ALA A 263 -24.58 -3.98 -1.54
CA ALA A 263 -25.66 -3.49 -0.69
C ALA A 263 -25.59 -1.96 -0.47
N PHE A 264 -24.38 -1.42 -0.34
CA PHE A 264 -24.18 0.02 -0.23
C PHE A 264 -24.51 0.75 -1.55
N ALA A 265 -24.05 0.23 -2.66
CA ALA A 265 -24.31 0.80 -3.98
C ALA A 265 -25.81 0.79 -4.35
N THR A 266 -26.56 -0.24 -3.91
CA THR A 266 -28.02 -0.36 -4.16
C THR A 266 -28.89 0.34 -3.11
N GLY A 267 -28.32 0.82 -2.00
CA GLY A 267 -29.05 1.45 -0.91
C GLY A 267 -29.64 0.47 0.11
N ASP A 268 -29.28 -0.82 0.03
CA ASP A 268 -29.69 -1.87 0.98
C ASP A 268 -28.92 -1.80 2.30
N VAL A 269 -27.94 -0.91 2.41
CA VAL A 269 -27.27 -0.53 3.65
C VAL A 269 -26.92 0.97 3.63
N VAL A 270 -27.01 1.63 4.77
CA VAL A 270 -26.77 3.07 4.89
C VAL A 270 -25.29 3.39 5.02
N MET A 271 -24.55 2.55 5.74
CA MET A 271 -23.12 2.75 6.02
C MET A 271 -22.35 1.44 5.78
N MET A 272 -21.08 1.58 5.38
CA MET A 272 -20.11 0.49 5.38
C MET A 272 -18.73 1.01 5.73
N ILE A 273 -17.82 0.12 6.17
CA ILE A 273 -16.42 0.42 6.37
C ILE A 273 -15.62 -0.37 5.34
N ALA A 274 -14.80 0.34 4.57
CA ALA A 274 -14.00 -0.25 3.49
C ALA A 274 -12.81 0.66 3.15
N PRO A 275 -11.79 0.19 2.41
CA PRO A 275 -10.77 1.05 1.81
C PRO A 275 -11.37 2.03 0.80
N SER A 276 -10.69 3.16 0.56
CA SER A 276 -11.22 4.22 -0.32
C SER A 276 -11.45 3.77 -1.77
N TRP A 277 -10.63 2.85 -2.28
CA TRP A 277 -10.74 2.35 -3.65
C TRP A 277 -12.10 1.67 -3.95
N ARG A 278 -12.83 1.20 -2.92
CA ARG A 278 -14.20 0.68 -3.11
C ARG A 278 -15.17 1.73 -3.63
N ALA A 279 -14.88 3.01 -3.45
CA ALA A 279 -15.72 4.08 -4.01
C ALA A 279 -15.77 4.06 -5.55
N ILE A 280 -14.72 3.58 -6.20
CA ILE A 280 -14.68 3.38 -7.65
C ILE A 280 -15.74 2.35 -8.05
N GLU A 281 -15.73 1.17 -7.41
CA GLU A 281 -16.70 0.09 -7.65
C GLU A 281 -18.15 0.54 -7.33
N VAL A 282 -18.34 1.24 -6.20
CA VAL A 282 -19.65 1.79 -5.83
C VAL A 282 -20.19 2.72 -6.91
N LYS A 283 -19.35 3.61 -7.47
CA LYS A 283 -19.74 4.52 -8.55
C LYS A 283 -19.95 3.82 -9.89
N GLU A 284 -19.25 2.74 -10.16
CA GLU A 284 -19.47 1.90 -11.34
C GLU A 284 -20.83 1.18 -11.23
N LEU A 285 -21.18 0.67 -10.05
CA LEU A 285 -22.46 0.02 -9.79
C LEU A 285 -23.64 1.01 -9.77
N ASN A 286 -23.45 2.18 -9.17
CA ASN A 286 -24.48 3.23 -9.08
C ASN A 286 -23.86 4.63 -9.22
N PRO A 287 -23.74 5.16 -10.44
CA PRO A 287 -23.18 6.49 -10.69
C PRO A 287 -23.94 7.64 -9.99
N GLN A 288 -25.23 7.45 -9.68
CA GLN A 288 -26.09 8.47 -9.09
C GLN A 288 -26.08 8.47 -7.56
N LEU A 289 -25.53 7.42 -6.92
CA LEU A 289 -25.49 7.35 -5.46
C LEU A 289 -24.72 8.56 -4.88
N ASN A 290 -25.41 9.32 -4.02
CA ASN A 290 -24.81 10.43 -3.30
C ASN A 290 -24.23 9.91 -1.98
N PHE A 291 -22.89 9.84 -1.89
CA PHE A 291 -22.19 9.38 -0.71
C PHE A 291 -20.88 10.11 -0.49
N LYS A 292 -20.41 10.09 0.74
CA LYS A 292 -19.08 10.61 1.13
C LYS A 292 -18.33 9.61 1.98
N LEU A 293 -17.02 9.79 2.03
CA LEU A 293 -16.11 9.04 2.88
C LEU A 293 -15.70 9.90 4.08
N TYR A 294 -15.77 9.28 5.25
CA TYR A 294 -15.42 9.88 6.54
C TYR A 294 -14.33 9.07 7.24
N PRO A 295 -13.58 9.65 8.16
CA PRO A 295 -12.63 8.89 8.97
C PRO A 295 -13.31 7.70 9.66
N ALA A 296 -12.55 6.61 9.80
CA ALA A 296 -13.04 5.42 10.50
C ALA A 296 -13.41 5.74 11.96
N PRO A 297 -14.49 5.13 12.50
CA PRO A 297 -14.89 5.34 13.90
C PRO A 297 -13.77 5.00 14.86
N GLN A 298 -13.71 5.72 15.97
CA GLN A 298 -12.68 5.55 17.01
C GLN A 298 -13.30 5.07 18.32
N LEU A 299 -12.52 4.35 19.13
CA LEU A 299 -12.79 4.28 20.57
C LEU A 299 -12.43 5.62 21.23
N PRO A 300 -13.12 6.05 22.27
CA PRO A 300 -12.78 7.27 23.00
C PRO A 300 -11.32 7.25 23.47
N GLY A 301 -10.58 8.31 23.14
CA GLY A 301 -9.16 8.44 23.52
C GLY A 301 -8.18 7.73 22.61
N THR A 302 -8.64 7.09 21.53
CA THR A 302 -7.75 6.51 20.51
C THR A 302 -7.66 7.40 19.27
N ASN A 303 -6.60 7.20 18.51
CA ASN A 303 -6.42 7.76 17.17
C ASN A 303 -5.63 6.74 16.36
N ILE A 304 -6.28 5.65 15.97
CA ILE A 304 -5.68 4.55 15.18
C ILE A 304 -6.61 4.26 14.00
N THR A 305 -6.04 4.21 12.81
CA THR A 305 -6.72 3.69 11.62
C THR A 305 -5.97 2.49 11.04
N TRP A 306 -6.61 1.78 10.12
CA TRP A 306 -6.05 0.60 9.47
C TRP A 306 -5.51 0.96 8.10
N ALA A 307 -4.26 0.61 7.81
CA ALA A 307 -3.62 0.78 6.51
C ALA A 307 -3.56 -0.52 5.73
N SER A 308 -3.86 -0.44 4.45
CA SER A 308 -3.74 -1.54 3.48
C SER A 308 -3.39 -0.94 2.12
N TYR A 309 -2.18 -1.18 1.61
CA TYR A 309 -1.64 -0.52 0.42
C TYR A 309 -0.54 -1.35 -0.24
N TRP A 310 -0.16 -0.92 -1.45
CA TRP A 310 0.83 -1.63 -2.27
C TRP A 310 2.15 -0.87 -2.35
N ILE A 311 3.23 -1.62 -2.52
CA ILE A 311 4.62 -1.19 -2.41
C ILE A 311 5.38 -1.68 -3.64
N GLU A 312 6.32 -0.88 -4.13
CA GLU A 312 7.26 -1.30 -5.15
C GLU A 312 8.57 -1.77 -4.52
N GLY A 313 9.06 -2.91 -4.97
CA GLY A 313 10.32 -3.49 -4.54
C GLY A 313 11.18 -3.91 -5.72
N VAL A 314 12.48 -4.03 -5.48
CA VAL A 314 13.45 -4.50 -6.46
C VAL A 314 13.87 -5.93 -6.11
N SER A 315 13.96 -6.78 -7.13
CA SER A 315 14.42 -8.16 -6.99
C SER A 315 15.89 -8.19 -6.54
N LYS A 316 16.17 -8.96 -5.48
CA LYS A 316 17.54 -9.21 -5.04
C LYS A 316 18.39 -9.90 -6.12
N LYS A 317 17.75 -10.59 -7.08
CA LYS A 317 18.42 -11.28 -8.18
C LYS A 317 18.57 -10.42 -9.45
N SER A 318 17.97 -9.24 -9.48
CA SER A 318 18.16 -8.31 -10.60
C SER A 318 19.64 -7.92 -10.72
N THR A 319 20.14 -7.92 -11.94
CA THR A 319 21.48 -7.39 -12.28
C THR A 319 21.44 -5.87 -12.54
N GLN A 320 20.24 -5.28 -12.53
CA GLN A 320 19.97 -3.87 -12.81
C GLN A 320 19.37 -3.14 -11.61
N GLN A 321 19.75 -3.54 -10.38
CA GLN A 321 19.13 -3.01 -9.14
C GLN A 321 19.21 -1.48 -9.04
N GLU A 322 20.34 -0.87 -9.39
CA GLU A 322 20.53 0.58 -9.34
C GLU A 322 19.50 1.30 -10.23
N ALA A 323 19.41 0.90 -11.51
CA ALA A 323 18.46 1.50 -12.44
C ALA A 323 16.99 1.25 -12.04
N ALA A 324 16.70 0.08 -11.47
CA ALA A 324 15.36 -0.23 -10.96
C ALA A 324 14.99 0.68 -9.77
N TRP A 325 15.92 0.93 -8.85
CA TRP A 325 15.70 1.85 -7.73
C TRP A 325 15.60 3.31 -8.18
N GLU A 326 16.38 3.75 -9.18
CA GLU A 326 16.26 5.09 -9.78
C GLU A 326 14.86 5.28 -10.40
N PHE A 327 14.34 4.26 -11.09
CA PHE A 327 12.99 4.34 -11.62
C PHE A 327 11.93 4.39 -10.51
N ILE A 328 12.06 3.62 -9.42
CA ILE A 328 11.16 3.70 -8.27
C ILE A 328 11.26 5.08 -7.59
N LYS A 329 12.45 5.66 -7.48
CA LYS A 329 12.64 7.04 -6.99
C LYS A 329 11.87 8.05 -7.86
N TYR A 330 11.95 7.90 -9.18
CA TYR A 330 11.18 8.72 -10.13
C TYR A 330 9.67 8.53 -9.92
N LEU A 331 9.18 7.28 -9.86
CA LEU A 331 7.75 6.99 -9.63
C LEU A 331 7.23 7.60 -8.33
N SER A 332 8.04 7.60 -7.29
CA SER A 332 7.69 8.13 -5.96
C SER A 332 7.94 9.63 -5.79
N SER A 333 8.41 10.35 -6.82
CA SER A 333 8.56 11.82 -6.77
C SER A 333 7.18 12.52 -6.71
N GLN A 334 7.14 13.72 -6.16
CA GLN A 334 5.89 14.51 -6.10
C GLN A 334 5.32 14.79 -7.49
N GLU A 335 6.19 15.10 -8.43
CA GLU A 335 5.81 15.40 -9.82
C GLU A 335 5.17 14.18 -10.48
N THR A 336 5.83 13.03 -10.40
CA THR A 336 5.33 11.81 -11.01
C THR A 336 4.06 11.30 -10.33
N GLN A 337 3.96 11.35 -9.00
CA GLN A 337 2.72 10.98 -8.30
C GLN A 337 1.55 11.89 -8.69
N THR A 338 1.77 13.20 -8.84
CA THR A 338 0.75 14.13 -9.32
C THR A 338 0.34 13.80 -10.76
N ARG A 339 1.30 13.54 -11.63
CA ARG A 339 1.08 13.13 -13.02
C ARG A 339 0.29 11.83 -13.10
N PHE A 340 0.69 10.84 -12.30
CA PHE A 340 0.05 9.54 -12.22
C PHE A 340 -1.40 9.64 -11.73
N PHE A 341 -1.64 10.40 -10.66
CA PHE A 341 -2.98 10.69 -10.14
C PHE A 341 -3.87 11.32 -11.23
N SER A 342 -3.36 12.32 -11.92
CA SER A 342 -4.09 13.00 -12.99
C SER A 342 -4.46 12.07 -14.14
N LEU A 343 -3.55 11.21 -14.58
CA LEU A 343 -3.79 10.24 -15.65
C LEU A 343 -4.82 9.19 -15.23
N ALA A 344 -4.69 8.63 -14.04
CA ALA A 344 -5.62 7.64 -13.51
C ALA A 344 -7.04 8.22 -13.34
N SER A 345 -7.15 9.47 -12.87
CA SER A 345 -8.45 10.17 -12.70
C SER A 345 -9.19 10.46 -14.01
N GLN A 346 -8.54 10.31 -15.17
CA GLN A 346 -9.22 10.39 -16.48
C GLN A 346 -9.94 9.10 -16.86
N THR A 347 -9.60 7.99 -16.21
CA THR A 347 -10.13 6.67 -16.53
C THR A 347 -11.02 6.07 -15.43
N ARG A 348 -10.94 6.61 -14.21
CA ARG A 348 -11.70 6.18 -13.03
C ARG A 348 -12.02 7.37 -12.12
N LEU A 349 -12.75 7.14 -11.04
CA LEU A 349 -13.26 8.18 -10.12
C LEU A 349 -12.16 9.09 -9.57
N PHE A 350 -10.99 8.54 -9.21
CA PHE A 350 -9.81 9.26 -8.73
C PHE A 350 -8.54 8.42 -8.96
N GLY A 351 -7.37 9.08 -8.87
CA GLY A 351 -6.07 8.42 -8.86
C GLY A 351 -5.73 7.79 -7.52
N GLU A 352 -4.55 7.16 -7.40
CA GLU A 352 -4.09 6.59 -6.13
C GLU A 352 -3.83 7.69 -5.09
N PRO A 353 -4.29 7.51 -3.83
CA PRO A 353 -3.98 8.43 -2.74
C PRO A 353 -2.47 8.49 -2.52
N TYR A 354 -1.92 9.69 -2.39
CA TYR A 354 -0.47 9.90 -2.30
C TYR A 354 0.15 9.22 -1.07
N SER A 355 1.27 8.54 -1.28
CA SER A 355 2.06 7.95 -0.20
C SER A 355 2.95 8.95 0.55
N ARG A 356 3.18 10.15 -0.03
CA ARG A 356 4.03 11.21 0.54
C ARG A 356 3.23 12.08 1.50
N GLN A 357 3.71 12.21 2.76
CA GLN A 357 3.07 13.06 3.79
C GLN A 357 2.91 14.51 3.33
N SER A 358 3.91 15.06 2.62
CA SER A 358 3.90 16.45 2.13
C SER A 358 2.80 16.74 1.11
N MET A 359 2.22 15.72 0.47
CA MET A 359 1.16 15.85 -0.53
C MET A 359 -0.25 15.71 0.05
N ALA A 360 -0.40 15.34 1.33
CA ALA A 360 -1.70 15.23 2.00
C ALA A 360 -2.60 16.47 1.83
N PRO A 361 -2.09 17.72 1.92
CA PRO A 361 -2.92 18.92 1.75
C PRO A 361 -3.62 19.02 0.40
N LEU A 362 -3.09 18.36 -0.64
CA LEU A 362 -3.68 18.38 -1.99
C LEU A 362 -5.02 17.60 -2.05
N LEU A 363 -5.23 16.65 -1.13
CA LEU A 363 -6.40 15.77 -1.10
C LEU A 363 -7.29 15.99 0.13
N GLN A 364 -6.92 16.86 1.08
CA GLN A 364 -7.65 17.03 2.36
C GLN A 364 -9.13 17.37 2.21
N GLN A 365 -9.51 18.06 1.15
CA GLN A 365 -10.89 18.47 0.88
C GLN A 365 -11.57 17.60 -0.17
N ASP A 366 -10.90 16.58 -0.68
CA ASP A 366 -11.50 15.64 -1.64
C ASP A 366 -12.59 14.82 -0.94
N PRO A 367 -13.80 14.67 -1.53
CA PRO A 367 -14.93 13.98 -0.90
C PRO A 367 -14.69 12.48 -0.69
N TYR A 368 -13.74 11.88 -1.40
CA TYR A 368 -13.40 10.46 -1.34
C TYR A 368 -12.07 10.18 -0.67
N LEU A 369 -11.06 11.05 -0.87
CA LEU A 369 -9.70 10.81 -0.39
C LEU A 369 -9.33 11.65 0.84
N GLY A 370 -10.10 12.70 1.14
CA GLY A 370 -9.83 13.56 2.30
C GLY A 370 -9.79 12.81 3.62
N ALA A 371 -10.70 11.85 3.81
CA ALA A 371 -10.71 11.01 5.01
C ALA A 371 -9.43 10.16 5.14
N VAL A 372 -8.92 9.61 4.01
CA VAL A 372 -7.69 8.81 3.98
C VAL A 372 -6.48 9.62 4.45
N VAL A 373 -6.22 10.76 3.79
CA VAL A 373 -5.02 11.55 4.07
C VAL A 373 -5.06 12.23 5.45
N ASN A 374 -6.25 12.54 5.96
CA ASN A 374 -6.42 13.16 7.28
C ASN A 374 -6.12 12.20 8.44
N GLN A 375 -6.25 10.90 8.24
CA GLN A 375 -5.99 9.89 9.27
C GLN A 375 -4.72 9.06 9.02
N ALA A 376 -4.04 9.24 7.88
CA ALA A 376 -2.91 8.41 7.46
C ALA A 376 -1.72 8.41 8.44
N LEU A 377 -1.48 9.53 9.15
CA LEU A 377 -0.41 9.61 10.16
C LEU A 377 -0.62 8.67 11.36
N SER A 378 -1.86 8.30 11.65
CA SER A 378 -2.22 7.40 12.76
C SER A 378 -2.45 5.95 12.30
N ALA A 379 -2.17 5.67 11.04
CA ALA A 379 -2.41 4.36 10.46
C ALA A 379 -1.46 3.29 11.03
N ARG A 380 -1.99 2.09 11.17
CA ARG A 380 -1.31 0.87 11.58
C ARG A 380 -1.72 -0.25 10.61
N SER A 381 -0.88 -1.24 10.49
CA SER A 381 -1.13 -2.44 9.71
C SER A 381 -0.83 -3.70 10.51
N TRP A 382 -1.44 -4.80 10.11
CA TRP A 382 -1.12 -6.13 10.60
C TRP A 382 -1.56 -7.17 9.56
N PRO A 383 -1.00 -8.39 9.50
CA PRO A 383 -1.38 -9.41 8.52
C PRO A 383 -2.80 -9.98 8.70
N LEU A 384 -3.82 -9.14 8.57
CA LEU A 384 -5.25 -9.47 8.46
C LEU A 384 -5.89 -8.71 7.30
N ALA A 385 -5.09 -8.20 6.38
CA ALA A 385 -5.55 -7.44 5.23
C ALA A 385 -6.31 -8.35 4.26
N SER A 386 -7.57 -8.03 4.01
CA SER A 386 -8.41 -8.76 3.07
C SER A 386 -8.01 -8.49 1.61
N ARG A 387 -8.38 -9.41 0.72
CA ARG A 387 -8.23 -9.27 -0.74
C ARG A 387 -6.78 -9.03 -1.23
N THR A 388 -5.81 -9.50 -0.46
CA THR A 388 -4.41 -9.55 -0.89
C THR A 388 -4.15 -10.71 -1.84
N PHE A 389 -5.00 -11.75 -1.82
CA PHE A 389 -4.91 -12.97 -2.65
C PHE A 389 -3.54 -13.63 -2.49
N ASP A 390 -3.02 -13.63 -1.26
CA ASP A 390 -1.67 -14.12 -1.01
C ASP A 390 -1.56 -15.65 -0.88
N ASN A 391 -2.69 -16.36 -0.74
CA ASN A 391 -2.74 -17.80 -0.45
C ASN A 391 -1.78 -18.18 0.68
N GLY A 392 -1.49 -17.26 1.57
CA GLY A 392 -0.40 -17.34 2.55
C GLY A 392 -0.76 -16.77 3.90
N LEU A 393 0.04 -15.82 4.37
CA LEU A 393 -0.03 -15.29 5.73
C LEU A 393 -1.40 -14.67 6.05
N ASN A 394 -1.88 -13.72 5.21
CA ASN A 394 -3.17 -13.07 5.44
C ASN A 394 -4.32 -14.06 5.31
N ASP A 395 -4.42 -14.78 4.20
CA ASP A 395 -5.56 -15.68 3.93
C ASP A 395 -5.70 -16.78 5.00
N LYS A 396 -4.56 -17.31 5.49
CA LYS A 396 -4.57 -18.31 6.57
C LYS A 396 -5.02 -17.72 7.91
N LEU A 397 -4.53 -16.53 8.27
CA LEU A 397 -4.93 -15.86 9.51
C LEU A 397 -6.41 -15.46 9.45
N ILE A 398 -6.85 -14.87 8.33
CA ILE A 398 -8.25 -14.48 8.11
C ILE A 398 -9.17 -15.66 8.30
N LYS A 399 -8.80 -16.85 7.82
CA LYS A 399 -9.62 -18.06 7.98
C LYS A 399 -9.87 -18.41 9.44
N TYR A 400 -8.88 -18.32 10.31
CA TYR A 400 -9.07 -18.60 11.74
C TYR A 400 -9.96 -17.54 12.42
N TYR A 401 -9.82 -16.26 12.04
CA TYR A 401 -10.69 -15.18 12.52
C TYR A 401 -12.11 -15.32 12.01
N GLU A 402 -12.29 -15.71 10.74
CA GLU A 402 -13.59 -16.04 10.16
C GLU A 402 -14.29 -17.15 10.95
N ASP A 403 -13.59 -18.25 11.22
CA ASP A 403 -14.13 -19.39 11.95
C ASP A 403 -14.53 -18.98 13.39
N ALA A 404 -13.72 -18.16 14.06
CA ALA A 404 -14.03 -17.68 15.40
C ALA A 404 -15.28 -16.77 15.41
N VAL A 405 -15.39 -15.82 14.47
CA VAL A 405 -16.59 -14.96 14.34
C VAL A 405 -17.83 -15.80 14.06
N ASN A 406 -17.76 -16.77 13.14
CA ASN A 406 -18.87 -17.63 12.80
C ASN A 406 -19.30 -18.51 13.98
N ALA A 407 -18.34 -19.03 14.76
CA ALA A 407 -18.63 -19.77 15.97
C ALA A 407 -19.27 -18.92 17.08
N LEU A 408 -18.85 -17.63 17.22
CA LEU A 408 -19.50 -16.67 18.12
C LEU A 408 -20.93 -16.37 17.67
N LEU A 409 -21.18 -16.22 16.37
CA LEU A 409 -22.53 -16.02 15.82
C LEU A 409 -23.44 -17.24 16.07
N ALA A 410 -22.87 -18.44 16.01
CA ALA A 410 -23.56 -19.69 16.35
C ALA A 410 -23.70 -19.94 17.88
N GLN A 411 -23.26 -19.00 18.74
CA GLN A 411 -23.32 -19.09 20.21
C GLN A 411 -22.54 -20.27 20.78
N GLY A 412 -21.39 -20.61 20.15
CA GLY A 412 -20.47 -21.63 20.64
C GLY A 412 -19.80 -21.26 21.96
N ASN A 413 -19.06 -22.22 22.53
CA ASN A 413 -18.35 -22.01 23.79
C ASN A 413 -17.17 -21.05 23.62
N ASP A 414 -17.17 -19.94 24.31
CA ASP A 414 -16.13 -18.89 24.19
C ASP A 414 -14.71 -19.43 24.43
N GLN A 415 -14.52 -20.27 25.46
CA GLN A 415 -13.20 -20.81 25.80
C GLN A 415 -12.63 -21.68 24.67
N GLU A 416 -13.47 -22.51 24.06
CA GLU A 416 -13.06 -23.36 22.94
C GLU A 416 -12.78 -22.53 21.68
N ILE A 417 -13.60 -21.53 21.39
CA ILE A 417 -13.43 -20.62 20.24
C ILE A 417 -12.09 -19.91 20.31
N PHE A 418 -11.80 -19.25 21.42
CA PHE A 418 -10.58 -18.46 21.55
C PHE A 418 -9.32 -19.31 21.72
N ALA A 419 -9.43 -20.50 22.31
CA ALA A 419 -8.34 -21.47 22.33
C ALA A 419 -7.99 -21.98 20.92
N ALA A 420 -9.01 -22.30 20.11
CA ALA A 420 -8.81 -22.71 18.72
C ALA A 420 -8.21 -21.58 17.86
N LEU A 421 -8.71 -20.36 18.03
CA LEU A 421 -8.17 -19.18 17.35
C LEU A 421 -6.71 -18.94 17.73
N ALA A 422 -6.36 -18.97 19.01
CA ALA A 422 -5.00 -18.77 19.50
C ALA A 422 -4.03 -19.85 18.97
N GLY A 423 -4.46 -21.11 18.98
CA GLY A 423 -3.69 -22.22 18.43
C GLY A 423 -3.42 -22.04 16.93
N GLY A 424 -4.46 -21.70 16.16
CA GLY A 424 -4.35 -21.50 14.71
C GLY A 424 -3.49 -20.29 14.33
N VAL A 425 -3.70 -19.14 14.96
CA VAL A 425 -2.90 -17.94 14.75
C VAL A 425 -1.44 -18.19 15.11
N GLY A 426 -1.16 -18.80 16.27
CA GLY A 426 0.21 -19.16 16.66
C GLY A 426 0.89 -20.09 15.68
N GLN A 427 0.17 -21.09 15.15
CA GLN A 427 0.70 -21.99 14.13
C GLN A 427 1.05 -21.25 12.83
N VAL A 428 0.17 -20.39 12.36
CA VAL A 428 0.43 -19.60 11.12
C VAL A 428 1.61 -18.68 11.32
N LEU A 429 1.65 -17.88 12.39
CA LEU A 429 2.76 -16.96 12.66
C LEU A 429 4.09 -17.71 12.73
N GLY A 430 4.13 -18.88 13.41
CA GLY A 430 5.31 -19.74 13.48
C GLY A 430 5.81 -20.23 12.12
N GLN A 431 4.92 -20.52 11.15
CA GLN A 431 5.29 -20.90 9.78
C GLN A 431 6.08 -19.82 9.05
N TYR A 432 5.85 -18.55 9.37
CA TYR A 432 6.53 -17.39 8.76
C TYR A 432 7.62 -16.79 9.64
N GLY A 433 7.98 -17.47 10.75
CA GLY A 433 9.01 -16.99 11.67
C GLY A 433 8.63 -15.69 12.39
N LEU A 434 7.34 -15.46 12.56
CA LEU A 434 6.78 -14.33 13.30
C LEU A 434 6.50 -14.73 14.75
N ASN A 435 6.72 -13.79 15.67
CA ASN A 435 6.42 -14.00 17.07
C ASN A 435 5.02 -13.41 17.39
N PRO A 436 4.14 -14.14 18.09
CA PRO A 436 2.83 -13.62 18.49
C PRO A 436 2.86 -12.29 19.26
N THR A 437 3.99 -11.97 19.87
CA THR A 437 4.16 -10.71 20.63
C THR A 437 4.70 -9.54 19.81
N GLN A 438 5.04 -9.77 18.56
CA GLN A 438 5.44 -8.75 17.59
C GLN A 438 4.23 -8.31 16.74
#